data_87b4576d3a9f0ec1744d57bff8bfa67d
#
_entry.id   87b4576d3a9f0ec1744d57bff8bfa67d
#
_cell.length_a   1.000
_cell.length_b   1.000
_cell.length_c   1.000
_cell.angle_alpha   90.00
_cell.angle_beta   90.00
_cell.angle_gamma   90.00
#
_symmetry.space_group_name_H-M   'P 1'
#
loop_
_entity.id
_entity.type
_entity.pdbx_description
1 polymer ?
#
loop_
_entity_poly.entity_id
_entity_poly.type
_entity_poly.pdbx_seq_one_letter_code
_entity_poly.pdbx_strand_id
1 'polypeptide(L)'
;MISVIGDIMLDEYIYGSSVRQSPECASAPVVVVASPLRMLGGAGNTALNIYHLDSEVILYSSIEPGGKLDNLRCSIDIPVKYTANKSADTVKTRIYSNGNYIARLDIDNKVKHDESTLVDYLFSDNPDLIVISDYGKGTITKPENIISMAKELNIPVLVDSKNNLSDFKGATVIKPNIKELFDWMGWQQPQDTEEALNRLDAKTLESVFKELEVKHLIVTLGDKGCLLVDEYSTKVYPALPIKAIDVTGAGDTFIAALAVAISEGKDIKRAIQFANRAASVAVTKKGTQYVKRNEI
;
A
#
# COMPACT_ATOMS: atom_id res chain seq x y z
N MET A 1 -18.37 -6.04 4.00
CA MET A 1 -17.42 -5.12 4.68
C MET A 1 -15.99 -5.57 4.42
N ILE A 2 -15.09 -4.67 4.05
CA ILE A 2 -13.66 -4.94 3.84
C ILE A 2 -12.89 -4.52 5.09
N SER A 3 -11.98 -5.37 5.57
CA SER A 3 -11.09 -5.04 6.68
C SER A 3 -9.67 -4.81 6.16
N VAL A 4 -9.06 -3.68 6.52
CA VAL A 4 -7.66 -3.37 6.23
C VAL A 4 -6.86 -3.48 7.52
N ILE A 5 -5.86 -4.34 7.56
CA ILE A 5 -4.94 -4.45 8.69
C ILE A 5 -3.51 -4.15 8.23
N GLY A 6 -2.78 -3.31 8.97
CA GLY A 6 -1.40 -3.00 8.61
C GLY A 6 -0.83 -1.72 9.17
N ASP A 7 0.29 -1.32 8.59
CA ASP A 7 1.06 -0.17 9.03
C ASP A 7 0.47 1.13 8.51
N ILE A 8 -0.07 1.94 9.42
CA ILE A 8 -0.47 3.32 9.12
C ILE A 8 0.74 4.24 9.22
N MET A 9 0.82 5.24 8.33
CA MET A 9 1.89 6.23 8.29
C MET A 9 1.31 7.63 8.10
N LEU A 10 2.06 8.64 8.55
CA LEU A 10 1.79 10.03 8.23
C LEU A 10 2.65 10.46 7.04
N ASP A 11 2.03 10.77 5.92
CA ASP A 11 2.66 11.48 4.81
C ASP A 11 2.45 12.99 5.02
N GLU A 12 3.52 13.72 5.27
CA GLU A 12 3.53 15.16 5.52
C GLU A 12 4.20 15.87 4.35
N TYR A 13 3.50 16.83 3.74
CA TYR A 13 4.00 17.60 2.60
C TYR A 13 4.17 19.04 3.00
N ILE A 14 5.41 19.52 2.94
CA ILE A 14 5.79 20.89 3.25
C ILE A 14 6.02 21.62 1.94
N TYR A 15 5.04 22.44 1.54
CA TYR A 15 5.17 23.32 0.38
C TYR A 15 5.56 24.72 0.86
N GLY A 16 6.71 25.20 0.39
CA GLY A 16 7.20 26.51 0.79
C GLY A 16 7.87 27.27 -0.34
N SER A 17 8.36 28.45 0.00
CA SER A 17 9.20 29.24 -0.88
C SER A 17 10.55 29.48 -0.23
N SER A 18 11.58 29.56 -1.05
CA SER A 18 12.93 29.94 -0.61
C SER A 18 13.40 31.12 -1.44
N VAL A 19 13.70 32.22 -0.75
CA VAL A 19 14.24 33.45 -1.35
C VAL A 19 15.65 33.76 -0.83
N ARG A 20 16.17 32.95 0.09
CA ARG A 20 17.51 33.14 0.70
C ARG A 20 18.15 31.81 1.07
N GLN A 21 19.46 31.82 1.12
CA GLN A 21 20.28 30.75 1.68
C GLN A 21 20.38 30.89 3.21
N SER A 22 20.66 29.77 3.88
CA SER A 22 20.92 29.77 5.32
C SER A 22 22.24 30.50 5.62
N PRO A 23 22.27 31.39 6.62
CA PRO A 23 23.52 31.98 7.08
C PRO A 23 24.50 30.95 7.68
N GLU A 24 23.98 29.79 8.13
CA GLU A 24 24.77 28.70 8.70
C GLU A 24 25.40 27.80 7.63
N CYS A 25 24.79 27.74 6.43
CA CYS A 25 25.25 26.91 5.32
C CYS A 25 24.84 27.55 3.99
N ALA A 26 25.78 28.07 3.23
CA ALA A 26 25.51 28.81 1.99
C ALA A 26 24.84 27.96 0.89
N SER A 27 24.92 26.64 0.93
CA SER A 27 24.28 25.73 -0.01
C SER A 27 22.87 25.32 0.42
N ALA A 28 22.47 25.60 1.65
CA ALA A 28 21.18 25.19 2.18
C ALA A 28 20.13 26.29 2.03
N PRO A 29 18.98 26.04 1.36
CA PRO A 29 17.89 27.01 1.26
C PRO A 29 17.14 27.12 2.58
N VAL A 30 16.71 28.33 2.95
CA VAL A 30 15.71 28.55 4.00
C VAL A 30 14.32 28.45 3.36
N VAL A 31 13.55 27.42 3.71
CA VAL A 31 12.20 27.20 3.19
C VAL A 31 11.20 27.82 4.18
N VAL A 32 10.46 28.82 3.73
CA VAL A 32 9.38 29.44 4.49
C VAL A 32 8.08 28.75 4.18
N VAL A 33 7.37 28.23 5.20
CA VAL A 33 6.18 27.38 5.08
C VAL A 33 5.01 28.01 5.81
N ALA A 34 3.80 27.95 5.25
CA ALA A 34 2.57 28.38 5.92
C ALA A 34 2.06 27.27 6.87
N SER A 35 1.76 26.09 6.33
CA SER A 35 1.34 24.92 7.09
C SER A 35 1.64 23.64 6.31
N PRO A 36 1.98 22.53 6.97
CA PRO A 36 2.11 21.24 6.29
C PRO A 36 0.74 20.67 5.89
N LEU A 37 0.67 20.04 4.73
CA LEU A 37 -0.45 19.18 4.34
C LEU A 37 -0.16 17.77 4.88
N ARG A 38 -1.12 17.18 5.60
CA ARG A 38 -1.00 15.86 6.22
C ARG A 38 -1.99 14.90 5.63
N MET A 39 -1.54 13.69 5.32
CA MET A 39 -2.34 12.62 4.72
C MET A 39 -1.99 11.28 5.38
N LEU A 40 -2.95 10.35 5.38
CA LEU A 40 -2.68 8.98 5.76
C LEU A 40 -1.96 8.25 4.62
N GLY A 41 -0.86 7.59 4.93
CA GLY A 41 -0.14 6.69 4.05
C GLY A 41 -0.29 5.22 4.49
N GLY A 42 0.22 4.30 3.67
CA GLY A 42 0.18 2.87 3.93
C GLY A 42 -1.23 2.32 4.08
N ALA A 43 -1.48 1.53 5.11
CA ALA A 43 -2.79 0.95 5.38
C ALA A 43 -3.91 2.01 5.49
N GLY A 44 -3.57 3.21 5.98
CA GLY A 44 -4.51 4.34 6.04
C GLY A 44 -4.92 4.83 4.66
N ASN A 45 -3.99 4.97 3.72
CA ASN A 45 -4.29 5.33 2.32
C ASN A 45 -5.10 4.23 1.62
N THR A 46 -4.77 2.95 1.87
CA THR A 46 -5.54 1.82 1.34
C THR A 46 -6.99 1.87 1.83
N ALA A 47 -7.22 2.07 3.13
CA ALA A 47 -8.58 2.15 3.70
C ALA A 47 -9.36 3.36 3.18
N LEU A 48 -8.72 4.54 3.07
CA LEU A 48 -9.36 5.73 2.48
C LEU A 48 -9.76 5.52 1.02
N ASN A 49 -8.93 4.84 0.21
CA ASN A 49 -9.30 4.50 -1.16
C ASN A 49 -10.50 3.55 -1.20
N ILE A 50 -10.57 2.52 -0.32
CA ILE A 50 -11.72 1.62 -0.26
C ILE A 50 -13.01 2.40 0.08
N TYR A 51 -12.96 3.28 1.08
CA TYR A 51 -14.10 4.11 1.49
C TYR A 51 -14.61 5.00 0.34
N HIS A 52 -13.69 5.70 -0.33
CA HIS A 52 -14.05 6.60 -1.45
C HIS A 52 -14.39 5.88 -2.76
N LEU A 53 -14.19 4.56 -2.80
CA LEU A 53 -14.72 3.67 -3.84
C LEU A 53 -16.08 3.07 -3.46
N ASP A 54 -16.80 3.72 -2.52
CA ASP A 54 -18.14 3.39 -2.06
C ASP A 54 -18.27 1.99 -1.40
N SER A 55 -17.25 1.57 -0.63
CA SER A 55 -17.25 0.32 0.11
C SER A 55 -17.08 0.54 1.60
N GLU A 56 -17.80 -0.25 2.41
CA GLU A 56 -17.62 -0.27 3.85
C GLU A 56 -16.24 -0.82 4.22
N VAL A 57 -15.52 -0.12 5.10
CA VAL A 57 -14.19 -0.48 5.52
C VAL A 57 -13.95 -0.21 7.00
N ILE A 58 -13.17 -1.07 7.66
CA ILE A 58 -12.59 -0.81 8.99
C ILE A 58 -11.07 -0.95 8.87
N LEU A 59 -10.34 0.00 9.45
CA LEU A 59 -8.88 -0.01 9.52
C LEU A 59 -8.42 -0.52 10.90
N TYR A 60 -7.51 -1.50 10.90
CA TYR A 60 -6.86 -2.06 12.08
C TYR A 60 -5.37 -1.76 12.05
N SER A 61 -4.86 -1.07 13.07
CA SER A 61 -3.46 -0.65 13.08
C SER A 61 -2.91 -0.47 14.50
N SER A 62 -1.64 -0.13 14.61
CA SER A 62 -1.00 0.27 15.84
C SER A 62 -0.61 1.75 15.76
N ILE A 63 -1.04 2.55 16.73
CA ILE A 63 -0.92 4.02 16.71
C ILE A 63 -0.37 4.52 18.06
N GLU A 64 0.49 5.55 18.04
CA GLU A 64 0.92 6.25 19.25
C GLU A 64 -0.24 7.07 19.83
N PRO A 65 -0.73 6.78 21.04
CA PRO A 65 -1.79 7.57 21.67
C PRO A 65 -1.36 9.02 21.88
N GLY A 66 -2.17 9.98 21.41
CA GLY A 66 -1.84 11.40 21.43
C GLY A 66 -0.82 11.85 20.39
N GLY A 67 -0.34 10.94 19.54
CA GLY A 67 0.56 11.22 18.43
C GLY A 67 -0.12 11.95 17.27
N LYS A 68 0.66 12.23 16.23
CA LYS A 68 0.15 12.93 15.03
C LYS A 68 -0.88 12.11 14.28
N LEU A 69 -0.72 10.78 14.20
CA LEU A 69 -1.67 9.87 13.56
C LEU A 69 -2.97 9.75 14.35
N ASP A 70 -2.89 9.70 15.69
CA ASP A 70 -4.08 9.67 16.56
C ASP A 70 -4.95 10.92 16.37
N ASN A 71 -4.32 12.09 16.25
CA ASN A 71 -5.01 13.33 15.95
C ASN A 71 -5.62 13.35 14.55
N LEU A 72 -4.90 12.84 13.54
CA LEU A 72 -5.36 12.83 12.15
C LEU A 72 -6.54 11.86 11.95
N ARG A 73 -6.52 10.66 12.60
CA ARG A 73 -7.61 9.69 12.49
C ARG A 73 -8.96 10.23 12.97
N CYS A 74 -8.96 11.17 13.93
CA CYS A 74 -10.19 11.81 14.40
C CYS A 74 -10.85 12.71 13.35
N SER A 75 -10.15 13.04 12.27
CA SER A 75 -10.64 13.89 11.17
C SER A 75 -11.01 13.10 9.90
N ILE A 76 -10.98 11.76 9.93
CA ILE A 76 -11.34 10.90 8.81
C ILE A 76 -12.65 10.17 9.07
N ASP A 77 -13.40 9.89 8.00
CA ASP A 77 -14.76 9.32 8.06
C ASP A 77 -14.77 7.78 8.06
N ILE A 78 -13.63 7.12 8.35
CA ILE A 78 -13.56 5.66 8.43
C ILE A 78 -13.34 5.19 9.87
N PRO A 79 -13.96 4.07 10.30
CA PRO A 79 -13.70 3.47 11.59
C PRO A 79 -12.24 2.98 11.69
N VAL A 80 -11.54 3.34 12.77
CA VAL A 80 -10.18 2.86 13.06
C VAL A 80 -10.17 2.17 14.41
N LYS A 81 -9.86 0.87 14.41
CA LYS A 81 -9.58 0.08 15.62
C LYS A 81 -8.07 -0.05 15.76
N TYR A 82 -7.54 0.25 16.92
CA TYR A 82 -6.09 0.26 17.09
C TYR A 82 -5.65 -0.25 18.46
N THR A 83 -4.41 -0.73 18.50
CA THR A 83 -3.65 -0.94 19.72
C THR A 83 -2.67 0.20 19.95
N ALA A 84 -2.42 0.50 21.24
CA ALA A 84 -1.49 1.56 21.58
C ALA A 84 -0.05 1.17 21.22
N ASN A 85 0.58 1.99 20.39
CA ASN A 85 2.01 1.91 20.10
C ASN A 85 2.79 2.71 21.15
N LYS A 86 3.88 2.14 21.66
CA LYS A 86 4.77 2.83 22.62
C LYS A 86 5.90 3.61 21.96
N SER A 87 6.00 3.55 20.64
CA SER A 87 6.98 4.29 19.84
C SER A 87 6.30 5.39 19.05
N ALA A 88 7.07 6.42 18.66
CA ALA A 88 6.55 7.49 17.83
C ALA A 88 6.00 6.97 16.48
N ASP A 89 4.99 7.66 15.95
CA ASP A 89 4.41 7.37 14.64
C ASP A 89 5.47 7.38 13.52
N THR A 90 5.28 6.53 12.52
CA THR A 90 6.06 6.62 11.28
C THR A 90 5.62 7.84 10.49
N VAL A 91 6.55 8.76 10.23
CA VAL A 91 6.28 10.03 9.51
C VAL A 91 7.24 10.16 8.34
N LYS A 92 6.69 10.47 7.15
CA LYS A 92 7.45 10.76 5.93
C LYS A 92 7.19 12.20 5.50
N THR A 93 8.10 13.10 5.87
CA THR A 93 7.98 14.53 5.54
C THR A 93 8.71 14.83 4.24
N ARG A 94 7.97 15.28 3.22
CA ARG A 94 8.50 15.71 1.92
C ARG A 94 8.50 17.23 1.84
N ILE A 95 9.67 17.81 1.55
CA ILE A 95 9.89 19.25 1.51
C ILE A 95 10.02 19.69 0.06
N TYR A 96 9.16 20.64 -0.33
CA TYR A 96 9.17 21.30 -1.63
C TYR A 96 9.42 22.80 -1.45
N SER A 97 10.24 23.37 -2.32
CA SER A 97 10.48 24.82 -2.37
C SER A 97 10.35 25.31 -3.80
N ASN A 98 9.51 26.34 -4.02
CA ASN A 98 9.25 26.91 -5.34
C ASN A 98 8.85 25.83 -6.38
N GLY A 99 8.10 24.82 -5.96
CA GLY A 99 7.65 23.70 -6.79
C GLY A 99 8.66 22.57 -6.98
N ASN A 100 9.91 22.72 -6.52
CA ASN A 100 10.94 21.69 -6.62
C ASN A 100 11.01 20.84 -5.34
N TYR A 101 11.23 19.54 -5.52
CA TYR A 101 11.49 18.60 -4.43
C TYR A 101 12.90 18.87 -3.84
N ILE A 102 12.99 19.11 -2.53
CA ILE A 102 14.24 19.47 -1.86
C ILE A 102 14.80 18.32 -1.05
N ALA A 103 13.96 17.73 -0.19
CA ALA A 103 14.38 16.66 0.73
C ALA A 103 13.21 15.84 1.21
N ARG A 104 13.50 14.64 1.75
CA ARG A 104 12.60 13.84 2.56
C ARG A 104 13.22 13.57 3.92
N LEU A 105 12.44 13.76 4.97
CA LEU A 105 12.79 13.39 6.33
C LEU A 105 11.90 12.24 6.74
N ASP A 106 12.50 11.12 7.15
CA ASP A 106 11.78 9.93 7.59
C ASP A 106 12.01 9.74 9.10
N ILE A 107 10.91 9.73 9.85
CA ILE A 107 10.88 9.15 11.20
C ILE A 107 10.37 7.73 11.00
N ASP A 108 11.25 6.76 11.16
CA ASP A 108 10.98 5.38 10.78
C ASP A 108 11.20 4.46 11.99
N ASN A 109 10.14 4.23 12.73
CA ASN A 109 10.15 3.37 13.90
C ASN A 109 9.65 1.97 13.54
N LYS A 110 10.51 0.97 13.75
CA LYS A 110 10.19 -0.45 13.58
C LYS A 110 10.06 -1.07 14.97
N VAL A 111 8.87 -1.15 15.49
CA VAL A 111 8.60 -1.81 16.76
C VAL A 111 7.61 -2.92 16.54
N LYS A 112 8.03 -4.15 16.83
CA LYS A 112 7.13 -5.30 16.79
C LYS A 112 6.10 -5.15 17.90
N HIS A 113 4.84 -5.18 17.52
CA HIS A 113 3.69 -5.14 18.42
C HIS A 113 3.13 -6.55 18.60
N ASP A 114 2.46 -6.78 19.73
CA ASP A 114 1.59 -7.94 19.86
C ASP A 114 0.30 -7.65 19.08
N GLU A 115 0.16 -8.32 17.94
CA GLU A 115 -0.98 -8.15 17.06
C GLU A 115 -2.22 -8.92 17.49
N SER A 116 -2.12 -9.77 18.55
CA SER A 116 -3.22 -10.66 18.95
C SER A 116 -4.54 -9.92 19.15
N THR A 117 -4.52 -8.78 19.84
CA THR A 117 -5.72 -7.95 20.06
C THR A 117 -6.28 -7.39 18.75
N LEU A 118 -5.42 -7.00 17.78
CA LEU A 118 -5.88 -6.53 16.48
C LEU A 118 -6.49 -7.66 15.65
N VAL A 119 -5.92 -8.85 15.74
CA VAL A 119 -6.44 -10.06 15.07
C VAL A 119 -7.80 -10.45 15.68
N ASP A 120 -7.94 -10.39 17.01
CA ASP A 120 -9.21 -10.64 17.68
C ASP A 120 -10.29 -9.63 17.24
N TYR A 121 -9.95 -8.34 17.16
CA TYR A 121 -10.88 -7.31 16.67
C TYR A 121 -11.24 -7.56 15.19
N LEU A 122 -10.26 -7.87 14.35
CA LEU A 122 -10.44 -8.14 12.93
C LEU A 122 -11.49 -9.24 12.70
N PHE A 123 -11.33 -10.38 13.35
CA PHE A 123 -12.22 -11.52 13.14
C PHE A 123 -13.56 -11.40 13.89
N SER A 124 -13.62 -10.66 15.01
CA SER A 124 -14.89 -10.39 15.70
C SER A 124 -15.83 -9.51 14.87
N ASP A 125 -15.32 -8.73 13.94
CA ASP A 125 -16.13 -7.88 13.04
C ASP A 125 -16.66 -8.65 11.81
N ASN A 126 -16.33 -9.93 11.64
CA ASN A 126 -16.78 -10.81 10.54
C ASN A 126 -16.53 -10.19 9.15
N PRO A 127 -15.28 -9.97 8.74
CA PRO A 127 -14.96 -9.37 7.44
C PRO A 127 -15.35 -10.30 6.28
N ASP A 128 -15.83 -9.73 5.17
CA ASP A 128 -16.03 -10.46 3.91
C ASP A 128 -14.74 -10.60 3.10
N LEU A 129 -13.77 -9.70 3.36
CA LEU A 129 -12.47 -9.66 2.70
C LEU A 129 -11.46 -8.93 3.59
N ILE A 130 -10.24 -9.43 3.64
CA ILE A 130 -9.12 -8.82 4.39
C ILE A 130 -8.07 -8.31 3.41
N VAL A 131 -7.60 -7.07 3.62
CA VAL A 131 -6.40 -6.51 2.98
C VAL A 131 -5.32 -6.36 4.03
N ILE A 132 -4.19 -7.00 3.81
CA ILE A 132 -2.96 -6.82 4.58
C ILE A 132 -2.09 -5.79 3.87
N SER A 133 -1.86 -4.62 4.49
CA SER A 133 -1.00 -3.55 3.98
C SER A 133 0.21 -3.40 4.92
N ASP A 134 1.27 -4.14 4.61
CA ASP A 134 2.43 -4.31 5.47
C ASP A 134 3.65 -3.57 4.91
N TYR A 135 4.07 -2.53 5.63
CA TYR A 135 5.24 -1.71 5.30
C TYR A 135 6.47 -2.05 6.18
N GLY A 136 6.39 -3.14 6.94
CA GLY A 136 7.47 -3.60 7.81
C GLY A 136 7.71 -2.66 9.00
N LYS A 137 6.67 -2.00 9.53
CA LYS A 137 6.77 -1.12 10.70
C LYS A 137 6.40 -1.82 12.00
N GLY A 138 5.86 -3.05 11.89
CA GLY A 138 5.68 -3.95 13.03
C GLY A 138 4.27 -4.08 13.54
N THR A 139 3.27 -3.53 12.86
CA THR A 139 1.86 -3.78 13.17
C THR A 139 1.51 -5.26 12.95
N ILE A 140 2.08 -5.87 11.90
CA ILE A 140 1.93 -7.29 11.58
C ILE A 140 3.23 -8.01 11.88
N THR A 141 3.18 -9.05 12.70
CA THR A 141 4.35 -9.82 13.13
C THR A 141 4.26 -11.31 12.84
N LYS A 142 3.02 -11.81 12.69
CA LYS A 142 2.70 -13.22 12.41
C LYS A 142 1.57 -13.31 11.38
N PRO A 143 1.79 -12.89 10.13
CA PRO A 143 0.76 -12.87 9.10
C PRO A 143 0.17 -14.25 8.83
N GLU A 144 0.91 -15.32 9.11
CA GLU A 144 0.46 -16.71 8.99
C GLU A 144 -0.78 -16.99 9.86
N ASN A 145 -0.91 -16.35 11.02
CA ASN A 145 -2.10 -16.52 11.88
C ASN A 145 -3.35 -15.94 11.21
N ILE A 146 -3.22 -14.73 10.63
CA ILE A 146 -4.33 -14.08 9.92
C ILE A 146 -4.75 -14.92 8.72
N ILE A 147 -3.78 -15.41 7.94
CA ILE A 147 -4.03 -16.19 6.72
C ILE A 147 -4.68 -17.54 7.08
N SER A 148 -4.19 -18.22 8.12
CA SER A 148 -4.75 -19.51 8.57
C SER A 148 -6.20 -19.35 9.03
N MET A 149 -6.50 -18.38 9.91
CA MET A 149 -7.85 -18.11 10.38
C MET A 149 -8.79 -17.70 9.25
N ALA A 150 -8.34 -16.84 8.35
CA ALA A 150 -9.12 -16.44 7.18
C ALA A 150 -9.43 -17.61 6.25
N LYS A 151 -8.48 -18.54 6.06
CA LYS A 151 -8.65 -19.75 5.26
C LYS A 151 -9.70 -20.69 5.86
N GLU A 152 -9.70 -20.89 7.19
CA GLU A 152 -10.71 -21.69 7.89
C GLU A 152 -12.11 -21.11 7.74
N LEU A 153 -12.23 -19.78 7.71
CA LEU A 153 -13.48 -19.05 7.54
C LEU A 153 -13.86 -18.78 6.08
N ASN A 154 -13.05 -19.21 5.10
CA ASN A 154 -13.19 -18.94 3.68
C ASN A 154 -13.21 -17.43 3.34
N ILE A 155 -12.50 -16.62 4.09
CA ILE A 155 -12.34 -15.17 3.87
C ILE A 155 -11.15 -14.93 2.95
N PRO A 156 -11.31 -14.24 1.78
CA PRO A 156 -10.20 -13.92 0.92
C PRO A 156 -9.26 -12.90 1.56
N VAL A 157 -7.94 -13.13 1.41
CA VAL A 157 -6.88 -12.26 1.91
C VAL A 157 -6.06 -11.72 0.73
N LEU A 158 -5.97 -10.40 0.61
CA LEU A 158 -5.14 -9.70 -0.35
C LEU A 158 -3.96 -9.05 0.37
N VAL A 159 -2.76 -9.21 -0.16
CA VAL A 159 -1.52 -8.76 0.50
C VAL A 159 -0.75 -7.78 -0.37
N ASP A 160 -0.39 -6.63 0.19
CA ASP A 160 0.64 -5.70 -0.28
C ASP A 160 1.70 -5.55 0.82
N SER A 161 2.84 -6.18 0.65
CA SER A 161 3.89 -6.21 1.68
C SER A 161 5.24 -5.76 1.13
N LYS A 162 6.01 -5.09 1.99
CA LYS A 162 7.43 -4.75 1.79
C LYS A 162 8.38 -5.74 2.48
N ASN A 163 7.82 -6.76 3.14
CA ASN A 163 8.56 -7.82 3.82
C ASN A 163 8.72 -9.05 2.93
N ASN A 164 9.21 -10.13 3.52
CA ASN A 164 9.39 -11.42 2.84
C ASN A 164 8.03 -11.99 2.38
N LEU A 165 7.87 -12.20 1.08
CA LEU A 165 6.61 -12.69 0.51
C LEU A 165 6.23 -14.09 1.02
N SER A 166 7.21 -14.92 1.41
CA SER A 166 6.96 -16.26 1.96
C SER A 166 6.19 -16.23 3.29
N ASP A 167 6.25 -15.13 4.04
CA ASP A 167 5.51 -14.98 5.30
C ASP A 167 3.99 -14.89 5.07
N PHE A 168 3.58 -14.62 3.83
CA PHE A 168 2.18 -14.50 3.40
C PHE A 168 1.67 -15.68 2.57
N LYS A 169 2.38 -16.81 2.63
CA LYS A 169 2.04 -18.05 1.95
C LYS A 169 0.61 -18.48 2.22
N GLY A 170 -0.11 -18.85 1.17
CA GLY A 170 -1.51 -19.28 1.25
C GLY A 170 -2.54 -18.15 1.18
N ALA A 171 -2.13 -16.89 1.05
CA ALA A 171 -3.03 -15.77 0.78
C ALA A 171 -3.78 -15.96 -0.54
N THR A 172 -4.95 -15.31 -0.69
CA THR A 172 -5.69 -15.36 -1.96
C THR A 172 -4.96 -14.62 -3.06
N VAL A 173 -4.43 -13.43 -2.75
CA VAL A 173 -3.64 -12.60 -3.67
C VAL A 173 -2.41 -12.07 -2.95
N ILE A 174 -1.24 -12.18 -3.58
CA ILE A 174 -0.05 -11.41 -3.19
C ILE A 174 0.29 -10.47 -4.34
N LYS A 175 0.52 -9.18 -4.00
CA LYS A 175 0.77 -8.11 -4.96
C LYS A 175 2.13 -7.44 -4.73
N PRO A 176 3.27 -8.01 -5.13
CA PRO A 176 4.53 -7.31 -5.16
C PRO A 176 4.63 -6.35 -6.37
N ASN A 177 5.52 -5.37 -6.29
CA ASN A 177 6.06 -4.74 -7.48
C ASN A 177 7.28 -5.54 -8.00
N ILE A 178 7.81 -5.17 -9.18
CA ILE A 178 8.99 -5.84 -9.76
C ILE A 178 10.16 -5.87 -8.77
N LYS A 179 10.44 -4.72 -8.12
CA LYS A 179 11.55 -4.62 -7.20
C LYS A 179 11.39 -5.57 -6.01
N GLU A 180 10.23 -5.60 -5.40
CA GLU A 180 9.90 -6.46 -4.27
C GLU A 180 10.00 -7.94 -4.64
N LEU A 181 9.51 -8.31 -5.83
CA LEU A 181 9.60 -9.69 -6.31
C LEU A 181 11.06 -10.12 -6.54
N PHE A 182 11.88 -9.27 -7.19
CA PHE A 182 13.28 -9.57 -7.47
C PHE A 182 14.11 -9.61 -6.18
N ASP A 183 13.87 -8.68 -5.24
CA ASP A 183 14.52 -8.68 -3.92
C ASP A 183 14.18 -9.99 -3.16
N TRP A 184 12.92 -10.43 -3.19
CA TRP A 184 12.50 -11.68 -2.56
C TRP A 184 13.14 -12.92 -3.20
N MET A 185 13.27 -12.97 -4.53
CA MET A 185 13.97 -14.04 -5.24
C MET A 185 15.50 -14.02 -5.05
N GLY A 186 16.05 -12.97 -4.41
CA GLY A 186 17.49 -12.76 -4.31
C GLY A 186 18.15 -12.41 -5.66
N TRP A 187 17.39 -11.87 -6.60
CA TRP A 187 17.86 -11.53 -7.93
C TRP A 187 18.31 -10.07 -8.01
N GLN A 188 19.32 -9.83 -8.87
CA GLN A 188 19.72 -8.48 -9.21
C GLN A 188 18.55 -7.72 -9.87
N GLN A 189 18.35 -6.46 -9.47
CA GLN A 189 17.30 -5.61 -10.03
C GLN A 189 17.46 -5.45 -11.55
N PRO A 190 16.35 -5.51 -12.32
CA PRO A 190 16.37 -5.30 -13.75
C PRO A 190 16.60 -3.82 -14.07
N GLN A 191 17.14 -3.51 -15.25
CA GLN A 191 17.34 -2.14 -15.70
C GLN A 191 16.01 -1.45 -16.03
N ASP A 192 15.07 -2.23 -16.58
CA ASP A 192 13.72 -1.78 -16.94
C ASP A 192 12.68 -2.91 -16.86
N THR A 193 11.44 -2.57 -17.16
CA THR A 193 10.32 -3.52 -17.11
C THR A 193 10.41 -4.60 -18.21
N GLU A 194 11.01 -4.30 -19.35
CA GLU A 194 11.15 -5.27 -20.45
C GLU A 194 12.16 -6.34 -20.07
N GLU A 195 13.32 -5.97 -19.52
CA GLU A 195 14.27 -6.93 -18.97
C GLU A 195 13.63 -7.78 -17.86
N ALA A 196 12.85 -7.15 -16.97
CA ALA A 196 12.14 -7.88 -15.92
C ALA A 196 11.22 -8.97 -16.49
N LEU A 197 10.38 -8.61 -17.48
CA LEU A 197 9.45 -9.54 -18.11
C LEU A 197 10.18 -10.68 -18.85
N ASN A 198 11.30 -10.39 -19.50
CA ASN A 198 12.10 -11.40 -20.20
C ASN A 198 12.75 -12.40 -19.21
N ARG A 199 13.10 -11.97 -17.98
CA ARG A 199 13.67 -12.83 -16.93
C ARG A 199 12.61 -13.62 -16.16
N LEU A 200 11.38 -13.11 -16.08
CA LEU A 200 10.23 -13.77 -15.48
C LEU A 200 9.58 -14.76 -16.48
N ASP A 201 10.34 -15.76 -16.90
CA ASP A 201 9.81 -16.79 -17.80
C ASP A 201 8.73 -17.65 -17.11
N ALA A 202 8.01 -18.43 -17.90
CA ALA A 202 6.89 -19.25 -17.41
C ALA A 202 7.31 -20.23 -16.30
N LYS A 203 8.52 -20.80 -16.39
CA LYS A 203 9.04 -21.74 -15.39
C LYS A 203 9.35 -21.06 -14.08
N THR A 204 9.96 -19.89 -14.13
CA THR A 204 10.23 -19.05 -12.94
C THR A 204 8.94 -18.66 -12.25
N LEU A 205 7.97 -18.14 -13.01
CA LEU A 205 6.67 -17.72 -12.46
C LEU A 205 5.88 -18.89 -11.87
N GLU A 206 5.92 -20.07 -12.50
CA GLU A 206 5.31 -21.29 -11.96
C GLU A 206 5.97 -21.69 -10.62
N SER A 207 7.30 -21.58 -10.51
CA SER A 207 8.01 -21.87 -9.26
C SER A 207 7.61 -20.90 -8.15
N VAL A 208 7.61 -19.59 -8.43
CA VAL A 208 7.19 -18.55 -7.49
C VAL A 208 5.74 -18.76 -7.03
N PHE A 209 4.85 -19.02 -7.97
CA PHE A 209 3.43 -19.27 -7.70
C PHE A 209 3.23 -20.48 -6.78
N LYS A 210 3.93 -21.59 -7.03
CA LYS A 210 3.89 -22.79 -6.19
C LYS A 210 4.48 -22.55 -4.81
N GLU A 211 5.58 -21.82 -4.72
CA GLU A 211 6.23 -21.53 -3.45
C GLU A 211 5.35 -20.70 -2.52
N LEU A 212 4.67 -19.70 -3.07
CA LEU A 212 3.78 -18.81 -2.33
C LEU A 212 2.40 -19.45 -2.03
N GLU A 213 2.03 -20.54 -2.69
CA GLU A 213 0.72 -21.22 -2.55
C GLU A 213 -0.47 -20.26 -2.66
N VAL A 214 -0.38 -19.26 -3.51
CA VAL A 214 -1.42 -18.25 -3.70
C VAL A 214 -2.43 -18.66 -4.78
N LYS A 215 -3.61 -18.08 -4.74
CA LYS A 215 -4.57 -18.23 -5.84
C LYS A 215 -4.23 -17.33 -7.04
N HIS A 216 -3.70 -16.14 -6.77
CA HIS A 216 -3.27 -15.18 -7.76
C HIS A 216 -2.02 -14.43 -7.30
N LEU A 217 -0.99 -14.37 -8.14
CA LEU A 217 0.14 -13.47 -7.98
C LEU A 217 -0.03 -12.31 -8.96
N ILE A 218 -0.01 -11.07 -8.46
CA ILE A 218 -0.17 -9.86 -9.28
C ILE A 218 1.08 -9.00 -9.13
N VAL A 219 1.95 -8.99 -10.14
CA VAL A 219 3.18 -8.18 -10.11
C VAL A 219 2.91 -6.84 -10.77
N THR A 220 2.99 -5.74 -10.02
CA THR A 220 2.81 -4.40 -10.60
C THR A 220 4.06 -3.95 -11.37
N LEU A 221 3.85 -3.38 -12.58
CA LEU A 221 4.85 -3.05 -13.59
C LEU A 221 4.95 -1.53 -13.84
N GLY A 222 4.51 -0.71 -12.88
CA GLY A 222 4.47 0.74 -13.03
C GLY A 222 3.56 1.19 -14.17
N ASP A 223 4.11 1.96 -15.11
CA ASP A 223 3.40 2.49 -16.29
C ASP A 223 2.97 1.40 -17.30
N LYS A 224 3.50 0.19 -17.17
CA LYS A 224 3.10 -0.97 -18.00
C LYS A 224 1.90 -1.72 -17.45
N GLY A 225 1.39 -1.38 -16.26
CA GLY A 225 0.25 -2.04 -15.62
C GLY A 225 0.65 -3.15 -14.66
N CYS A 226 0.16 -4.37 -14.85
CA CYS A 226 0.53 -5.50 -14.01
C CYS A 226 0.52 -6.84 -14.77
N LEU A 227 1.27 -7.81 -14.23
CA LEU A 227 1.31 -9.19 -14.65
C LEU A 227 0.45 -10.01 -13.68
N LEU A 228 -0.56 -10.70 -14.19
CA LEU A 228 -1.29 -11.72 -13.44
C LEU A 228 -0.67 -13.09 -13.72
N VAL A 229 -0.39 -13.83 -12.66
CA VAL A 229 -0.04 -15.26 -12.69
C VAL A 229 -1.09 -16.02 -11.90
N ASP A 230 -1.75 -16.97 -12.51
CA ASP A 230 -2.69 -17.90 -11.90
C ASP A 230 -2.44 -19.34 -12.42
N GLU A 231 -3.19 -20.29 -11.88
CA GLU A 231 -3.07 -21.72 -12.26
C GLU A 231 -3.17 -21.96 -13.77
N TYR A 232 -3.92 -21.11 -14.49
CA TYR A 232 -4.29 -21.32 -15.89
C TYR A 232 -3.54 -20.41 -16.86
N SER A 233 -2.98 -19.30 -16.39
CA SER A 233 -2.45 -18.27 -17.29
C SER A 233 -1.44 -17.33 -16.65
N THR A 234 -0.56 -16.82 -17.51
CA THR A 234 0.29 -15.67 -17.23
C THR A 234 -0.03 -14.59 -18.24
N LYS A 235 -0.49 -13.42 -17.78
CA LYS A 235 -0.96 -12.36 -18.68
C LYS A 235 -0.68 -10.96 -18.15
N VAL A 236 -0.16 -10.09 -19.01
CA VAL A 236 -0.02 -8.66 -18.76
C VAL A 236 -1.35 -7.94 -18.99
N TYR A 237 -1.74 -7.12 -18.02
CA TYR A 237 -2.86 -6.18 -18.08
C TYR A 237 -2.30 -4.76 -18.12
N PRO A 238 -2.38 -4.05 -19.26
CA PRO A 238 -1.76 -2.75 -19.41
C PRO A 238 -2.41 -1.67 -18.52
N ALA A 239 -1.62 -0.72 -18.05
CA ALA A 239 -2.14 0.51 -17.45
C ALA A 239 -2.75 1.43 -18.53
N LEU A 240 -3.56 2.40 -18.10
CA LEU A 240 -3.99 3.47 -19.01
C LEU A 240 -2.78 4.37 -19.35
N PRO A 241 -2.68 4.84 -20.60
CA PRO A 241 -1.59 5.72 -21.03
C PRO A 241 -1.81 7.15 -20.50
N ILE A 242 -1.48 7.38 -19.24
CA ILE A 242 -1.67 8.65 -18.53
C ILE A 242 -0.29 9.21 -18.12
N LYS A 243 -0.11 10.53 -18.25
CA LYS A 243 1.09 11.19 -17.74
C LYS A 243 1.01 11.30 -16.22
N ALA A 244 1.87 10.56 -15.52
CA ALA A 244 1.95 10.63 -14.07
C ALA A 244 2.47 12.00 -13.60
N ILE A 245 1.86 12.52 -12.53
CA ILE A 245 2.32 13.69 -11.78
C ILE A 245 3.08 13.22 -10.54
N ASP A 246 2.52 12.24 -9.80
CA ASP A 246 3.12 11.65 -8.61
C ASP A 246 2.68 10.18 -8.50
N VAL A 247 3.62 9.28 -8.31
CA VAL A 247 3.33 7.84 -8.22
C VAL A 247 3.12 7.35 -6.78
N THR A 248 3.21 8.26 -5.80
CA THR A 248 3.03 7.92 -4.38
C THR A 248 1.61 7.42 -4.12
N GLY A 249 1.49 6.26 -3.48
CA GLY A 249 0.19 5.67 -3.13
C GLY A 249 -0.52 4.92 -4.27
N ALA A 250 0.08 4.84 -5.48
CA ALA A 250 -0.53 4.09 -6.59
C ALA A 250 -0.72 2.61 -6.27
N GLY A 251 0.22 2.00 -5.54
CA GLY A 251 0.13 0.61 -5.07
C GLY A 251 -1.01 0.40 -4.08
N ASP A 252 -1.18 1.33 -3.13
CA ASP A 252 -2.27 1.31 -2.14
C ASP A 252 -3.63 1.45 -2.83
N THR A 253 -3.72 2.37 -3.81
CA THR A 253 -4.93 2.56 -4.62
C THR A 253 -5.25 1.33 -5.45
N PHE A 254 -4.23 0.69 -6.04
CA PHE A 254 -4.42 -0.54 -6.81
C PHE A 254 -5.01 -1.67 -5.95
N ILE A 255 -4.41 -1.97 -4.79
CA ILE A 255 -4.89 -3.06 -3.93
C ILE A 255 -6.26 -2.74 -3.33
N ALA A 256 -6.53 -1.47 -2.99
CA ALA A 256 -7.83 -1.02 -2.52
C ALA A 256 -8.93 -1.25 -3.58
N ALA A 257 -8.70 -0.80 -4.81
CA ALA A 257 -9.64 -0.98 -5.91
C ALA A 257 -9.82 -2.47 -6.30
N LEU A 258 -8.74 -3.25 -6.23
CA LEU A 258 -8.80 -4.71 -6.42
C LEU A 258 -9.72 -5.36 -5.37
N ALA A 259 -9.55 -4.99 -4.09
CA ALA A 259 -10.35 -5.48 -2.99
C ALA A 259 -11.84 -5.13 -3.16
N VAL A 260 -12.15 -3.88 -3.51
CA VAL A 260 -13.52 -3.43 -3.79
C VAL A 260 -14.14 -4.24 -4.93
N ALA A 261 -13.42 -4.39 -6.03
CA ALA A 261 -13.94 -5.12 -7.19
C ALA A 261 -14.20 -6.61 -6.88
N ILE A 262 -13.33 -7.25 -6.08
CA ILE A 262 -13.51 -8.64 -5.65
C ILE A 262 -14.70 -8.75 -4.68
N SER A 263 -14.84 -7.83 -3.72
CA SER A 263 -15.98 -7.82 -2.79
C SER A 263 -17.33 -7.60 -3.47
N GLU A 264 -17.33 -6.93 -4.63
CA GLU A 264 -18.49 -6.79 -5.52
C GLU A 264 -18.76 -8.03 -6.40
N GLY A 265 -18.00 -9.11 -6.22
CA GLY A 265 -18.17 -10.36 -6.97
C GLY A 265 -17.59 -10.34 -8.41
N LYS A 266 -16.73 -9.37 -8.74
CA LYS A 266 -16.04 -9.37 -10.03
C LYS A 266 -14.98 -10.48 -10.08
N ASP A 267 -14.84 -11.12 -11.24
CA ASP A 267 -13.72 -12.01 -11.49
C ASP A 267 -12.38 -11.26 -11.44
N ILE A 268 -11.29 -12.01 -11.25
CA ILE A 268 -9.94 -11.40 -11.06
C ILE A 268 -9.52 -10.52 -12.25
N LYS A 269 -9.92 -10.85 -13.48
CA LYS A 269 -9.55 -10.11 -14.69
C LYS A 269 -10.22 -8.74 -14.72
N ARG A 270 -11.51 -8.68 -14.38
CA ARG A 270 -12.29 -7.43 -14.27
C ARG A 270 -11.83 -6.61 -13.06
N ALA A 271 -11.50 -7.28 -11.95
CA ALA A 271 -10.97 -6.61 -10.76
C ALA A 271 -9.62 -5.92 -11.06
N ILE A 272 -8.70 -6.58 -11.77
CA ILE A 272 -7.44 -5.98 -12.22
C ILE A 272 -7.66 -4.78 -13.15
N GLN A 273 -8.59 -4.88 -14.10
CA GLN A 273 -8.90 -3.76 -15.00
C GLN A 273 -9.41 -2.55 -14.25
N PHE A 274 -10.24 -2.77 -13.22
CA PHE A 274 -10.73 -1.71 -12.36
C PHE A 274 -9.59 -1.12 -11.50
N ALA A 275 -8.73 -1.96 -10.92
CA ALA A 275 -7.58 -1.55 -10.14
C ALA A 275 -6.55 -0.73 -10.97
N ASN A 276 -6.26 -1.15 -12.20
CA ASN A 276 -5.39 -0.40 -13.12
C ASN A 276 -5.96 0.99 -13.43
N ARG A 277 -7.28 1.13 -13.65
CA ARG A 277 -7.92 2.44 -13.87
C ARG A 277 -7.79 3.32 -12.62
N ALA A 278 -8.10 2.79 -11.45
CA ALA A 278 -7.99 3.53 -10.20
C ALA A 278 -6.55 4.02 -9.96
N ALA A 279 -5.57 3.13 -10.09
CA ALA A 279 -4.16 3.49 -9.96
C ALA A 279 -3.72 4.55 -10.99
N SER A 280 -4.24 4.45 -12.24
CA SER A 280 -3.96 5.46 -13.28
C SER A 280 -4.54 6.83 -12.93
N VAL A 281 -5.72 6.90 -12.30
CA VAL A 281 -6.27 8.16 -11.78
C VAL A 281 -5.43 8.68 -10.62
N ALA A 282 -5.02 7.81 -9.68
CA ALA A 282 -4.23 8.21 -8.51
C ALA A 282 -2.95 8.94 -8.91
N VAL A 283 -2.21 8.46 -9.92
CA VAL A 283 -0.94 9.07 -10.34
C VAL A 283 -1.09 10.44 -11.02
N THR A 284 -2.31 10.90 -11.32
CA THR A 284 -2.59 12.27 -11.80
C THR A 284 -2.72 13.27 -10.67
N LYS A 285 -2.74 12.82 -9.42
CA LYS A 285 -2.87 13.66 -8.22
C LYS A 285 -1.49 13.85 -7.56
N LYS A 286 -1.35 14.91 -6.75
CA LYS A 286 -0.12 15.14 -5.97
C LYS A 286 -0.25 14.50 -4.59
N GLY A 287 0.76 13.73 -4.19
CA GLY A 287 0.80 13.08 -2.88
C GLY A 287 -0.12 11.86 -2.77
N THR A 288 -0.19 11.30 -1.57
CA THR A 288 -1.06 10.17 -1.21
C THR A 288 -2.52 10.60 -1.15
N GLN A 289 -3.19 10.61 -2.30
CA GLN A 289 -4.61 10.98 -2.37
C GLN A 289 -5.46 9.78 -2.77
N TYR A 290 -6.68 9.74 -2.22
CA TYR A 290 -7.68 8.75 -2.60
C TYR A 290 -8.32 9.06 -3.96
N VAL A 291 -8.88 8.04 -4.56
CA VAL A 291 -9.64 8.10 -5.82
C VAL A 291 -11.12 7.85 -5.53
N LYS A 292 -11.98 8.68 -6.09
CA LYS A 292 -13.43 8.51 -5.96
C LYS A 292 -13.97 7.61 -7.05
N ARG A 293 -15.07 6.92 -6.76
CA ARG A 293 -15.73 6.00 -7.69
C ARG A 293 -16.08 6.63 -9.03
N ASN A 294 -16.52 7.87 -9.02
CA ASN A 294 -16.91 8.62 -10.23
C ASN A 294 -15.74 9.14 -11.06
N GLU A 295 -14.50 8.95 -10.61
CA GLU A 295 -13.29 9.32 -11.35
C GLU A 295 -12.74 8.15 -12.20
N ILE A 296 -13.28 6.92 -12.01
CA ILE A 296 -12.86 5.67 -12.68
C ILE A 296 -13.86 5.31 -13.78
#